data_1113265e2895dd17d3140129653f10c4
#
_entry.id   1113265e2895dd17d3140129653f10c4
#
_cell.length_a   1.000
_cell.length_b   1.000
_cell.length_c   1.000
_cell.angle_alpha   90.00
_cell.angle_beta   90.00
_cell.angle_gamma   90.00
#
_symmetry.space_group_name_H-M   'P 1'
#
loop_
_entity.id
_entity.type
_entity.pdbx_description
1 polymer ?
#
loop_
_entity_poly.entity_id
_entity_poly.type
_entity_poly.pdbx_seq_one_letter_code
_entity_poly.pdbx_strand_id
1 'polypeptide(L)'
;VLSLLTTEGIVGKIAYMRAQLITGFKNVNPDGSMLELVVWRVPKPVPPSTHVYKYRAVYIVNGERIVGFDNERGKGDHCHLDGVESPYPFTTVEQLVEDFIAAVDARRSS
;
A
#
# COMPACT_ATOMS: atom_id res chain seq x y z
N VAL A 1 -1.86 -1.54 16.34
CA VAL A 1 -2.32 -2.68 15.55
C VAL A 1 -2.54 -3.89 16.42
N LEU A 2 -1.53 -4.27 17.19
CA LEU A 2 -1.67 -5.43 18.07
C LEU A 2 -2.78 -5.24 19.10
N SER A 3 -2.94 -4.03 19.61
CA SER A 3 -4.01 -3.75 20.56
C SER A 3 -5.38 -3.94 19.94
N LEU A 4 -5.53 -3.62 18.67
CA LEU A 4 -6.77 -3.88 17.96
C LEU A 4 -7.06 -5.36 17.86
N LEU A 5 -6.02 -6.15 17.61
CA LEU A 5 -6.17 -7.60 17.52
C LEU A 5 -6.70 -8.19 18.82
N THR A 6 -6.27 -7.65 19.94
CA THR A 6 -6.67 -8.19 21.24
C THR A 6 -8.07 -7.76 21.66
N THR A 7 -8.62 -6.72 21.04
CA THR A 7 -9.94 -6.20 21.41
C THR A 7 -11.06 -6.66 20.49
N GLU A 8 -10.72 -7.29 19.39
CA GLU A 8 -11.72 -7.72 18.42
C GLU A 8 -12.49 -8.94 18.90
N GLY A 9 -13.64 -9.17 18.32
CA GLY A 9 -14.39 -10.37 18.51
C GLY A 9 -13.63 -11.58 17.98
N ILE A 10 -14.05 -12.77 18.36
CA ILE A 10 -13.33 -13.99 18.04
C ILE A 10 -13.11 -14.15 16.53
N VAL A 11 -14.14 -13.90 15.73
CA VAL A 11 -14.02 -14.02 14.27
C VAL A 11 -13.05 -12.99 13.72
N GLY A 12 -13.19 -11.74 14.17
CA GLY A 12 -12.28 -10.69 13.76
C GLY A 12 -10.85 -10.95 14.16
N LYS A 13 -10.64 -11.48 15.38
CA LYS A 13 -9.31 -11.81 15.85
C LYS A 13 -8.65 -12.86 14.96
N ILE A 14 -9.38 -13.89 14.59
CA ILE A 14 -8.83 -14.94 13.74
C ILE A 14 -8.39 -14.36 12.41
N ALA A 15 -9.22 -13.50 11.79
CA ALA A 15 -8.88 -12.89 10.52
C ALA A 15 -7.62 -12.04 10.63
N TYR A 16 -7.51 -11.22 11.67
CA TYR A 16 -6.34 -10.39 11.90
C TYR A 16 -5.09 -11.22 12.16
N MET A 17 -5.21 -12.21 13.01
CA MET A 17 -4.05 -13.01 13.42
C MET A 17 -3.41 -13.76 12.27
N ARG A 18 -4.12 -13.92 11.16
CA ARG A 18 -3.59 -14.58 9.97
C ARG A 18 -2.98 -13.60 8.99
N ALA A 19 -3.20 -12.31 9.15
CA ALA A 19 -2.54 -11.29 8.35
C ALA A 19 -1.17 -11.00 8.96
N GLN A 20 -0.16 -10.87 8.12
CA GLN A 20 1.21 -10.63 8.56
C GLN A 20 1.75 -9.37 7.92
N LEU A 21 2.29 -8.46 8.74
CA LEU A 21 2.95 -7.28 8.22
C LEU A 21 4.26 -7.70 7.56
N ILE A 22 4.40 -7.43 6.28
CA ILE A 22 5.60 -7.75 5.53
C ILE A 22 6.59 -6.59 5.60
N THR A 23 6.12 -5.38 5.31
CA THR A 23 6.96 -4.18 5.42
C THR A 23 6.07 -2.97 5.57
N GLY A 24 6.61 -1.93 6.20
CA GLY A 24 5.89 -0.68 6.35
C GLY A 24 6.83 0.43 6.77
N PHE A 25 6.62 1.62 6.22
CA PHE A 25 7.34 2.80 6.66
C PHE A 25 6.49 4.03 6.39
N LYS A 26 6.79 5.08 7.14
CA LYS A 26 6.20 6.39 6.95
C LYS A 26 7.29 7.42 7.17
N ASN A 27 7.42 8.34 6.25
CA ASN A 27 8.43 9.38 6.31
C ASN A 27 7.81 10.73 5.96
N VAL A 28 7.99 11.69 6.85
CA VAL A 28 7.54 13.07 6.62
C VAL A 28 8.79 13.91 6.39
N ASN A 29 8.86 14.54 5.24
CA ASN A 29 10.01 15.34 4.83
C ASN A 29 9.92 16.77 5.39
N PRO A 30 11.06 17.50 5.45
CA PRO A 30 11.03 18.88 5.95
C PRO A 30 10.09 19.81 5.19
N ASP A 31 9.83 19.55 3.92
CA ASP A 31 8.92 20.35 3.11
C ASP A 31 7.44 20.01 3.37
N GLY A 32 7.16 19.08 4.29
CA GLY A 32 5.80 18.66 4.61
C GLY A 32 5.27 17.54 3.73
N SER A 33 6.00 17.14 2.71
CA SER A 33 5.58 15.99 1.91
C SER A 33 5.74 14.70 2.72
N MET A 34 4.96 13.69 2.35
CA MET A 34 4.91 12.45 3.11
C MET A 34 4.92 11.24 2.18
N LEU A 35 5.73 10.25 2.58
CA LEU A 35 5.69 8.92 1.97
C LEU A 35 5.16 7.93 2.98
N GLU A 36 4.33 7.02 2.52
CA GLU A 36 3.88 5.92 3.37
C GLU A 36 3.70 4.67 2.52
N LEU A 37 4.19 3.55 3.02
CA LEU A 37 4.00 2.26 2.36
C LEU A 37 3.72 1.22 3.43
N VAL A 38 2.73 0.37 3.16
CA VAL A 38 2.45 -0.78 4.02
C VAL A 38 2.05 -1.95 3.14
N VAL A 39 2.60 -3.12 3.45
CA VAL A 39 2.28 -4.37 2.75
C VAL A 39 1.97 -5.43 3.78
N TRP A 40 0.80 -6.04 3.64
CA TRP A 40 0.35 -7.15 4.47
C TRP A 40 0.27 -8.41 3.62
N ARG A 41 0.67 -9.53 4.20
CA ARG A 41 0.33 -10.83 3.64
C ARG A 41 -0.99 -11.25 4.26
N VAL A 42 -1.98 -11.54 3.42
CA VAL A 42 -3.32 -11.91 3.87
C VAL A 42 -3.61 -13.38 3.57
N PRO A 43 -4.53 -14.02 4.31
CA PRO A 43 -4.77 -15.47 4.12
C PRO A 43 -5.36 -15.83 2.77
N LYS A 44 -6.05 -14.88 2.14
CA LYS A 44 -6.66 -15.09 0.82
C LYS A 44 -6.49 -13.86 -0.02
N PRO A 45 -6.31 -14.01 -1.35
CA PRO A 45 -6.25 -12.85 -2.24
C PRO A 45 -7.47 -11.96 -2.08
N VAL A 46 -7.27 -10.65 -2.27
CA VAL A 46 -8.35 -9.66 -2.29
C VAL A 46 -8.81 -9.54 -3.75
N PRO A 47 -9.95 -10.15 -4.13
CA PRO A 47 -10.35 -10.17 -5.54
C PRO A 47 -10.52 -8.77 -6.10
N PRO A 48 -10.17 -8.53 -7.35
CA PRO A 48 -9.65 -9.47 -8.35
C PRO A 48 -8.14 -9.67 -8.34
N SER A 49 -7.41 -9.18 -7.33
CA SER A 49 -5.98 -9.53 -7.19
C SER A 49 -5.85 -11.03 -7.03
N THR A 50 -4.80 -11.59 -7.64
CA THR A 50 -4.57 -13.04 -7.60
C THR A 50 -3.45 -13.45 -6.65
N HIS A 51 -2.75 -12.47 -6.07
CA HIS A 51 -1.69 -12.69 -5.09
C HIS A 51 -2.22 -12.47 -3.67
N VAL A 52 -1.42 -12.84 -2.67
CA VAL A 52 -1.83 -12.80 -1.26
C VAL A 52 -1.34 -11.58 -0.52
N TYR A 53 -1.10 -10.46 -1.21
CA TYR A 53 -0.66 -9.23 -0.56
C TYR A 53 -1.72 -8.17 -0.65
N LYS A 54 -1.90 -7.44 0.46
CA LYS A 54 -2.72 -6.23 0.51
C LYS A 54 -1.76 -5.09 0.80
N TYR A 55 -1.77 -4.07 -0.06
CA TYR A 55 -0.78 -3.00 0.06
C TYR A 55 -1.38 -1.64 -0.22
N ARG A 56 -0.70 -0.64 0.29
CA ARG A 56 -0.97 0.76 0.01
C ARG A 56 0.34 1.52 0.10
N ALA A 57 0.64 2.29 -0.95
CA ALA A 57 1.82 3.14 -1.00
C ALA A 57 1.40 4.50 -1.54
N VAL A 58 1.73 5.59 -0.84
CA VAL A 58 1.33 6.93 -1.24
C VAL A 58 2.47 7.93 -1.06
N TYR A 59 2.51 8.89 -1.97
CA TYR A 59 3.35 10.08 -1.85
C TYR A 59 2.43 11.29 -1.94
N ILE A 60 2.43 12.11 -0.89
CA ILE A 60 1.51 13.22 -0.73
C ILE A 60 2.31 14.51 -0.64
N VAL A 61 1.96 15.49 -1.48
CA VAL A 61 2.60 16.80 -1.51
C VAL A 61 1.51 17.85 -1.40
N ASN A 62 1.63 18.74 -0.43
CA ASN A 62 0.63 19.80 -0.18
C ASN A 62 -0.78 19.24 -0.04
N GLY A 63 -0.91 18.10 0.65
CA GLY A 63 -2.19 17.47 0.88
C GLY A 63 -2.75 16.70 -0.31
N GLU A 64 -2.03 16.63 -1.41
CA GLU A 64 -2.47 16.01 -2.65
C GLU A 64 -1.70 14.73 -2.91
N ARG A 65 -2.42 13.65 -3.24
CA ARG A 65 -1.77 12.39 -3.57
C ARG A 65 -1.22 12.46 -4.98
N ILE A 66 0.11 12.47 -5.08
CA ILE A 66 0.81 12.54 -6.37
C ILE A 66 1.10 11.14 -6.90
N VAL A 67 1.43 10.20 -6.00
CA VAL A 67 1.69 8.81 -6.33
C VAL A 67 0.87 7.93 -5.40
N GLY A 68 0.23 6.92 -5.95
CA GLY A 68 -0.49 5.93 -5.16
C GLY A 68 -0.44 4.56 -5.83
N PHE A 69 -0.16 3.52 -5.06
CA PHE A 69 -0.24 2.13 -5.50
C PHE A 69 -1.04 1.38 -4.45
N ASP A 70 -2.08 0.67 -4.86
CA ASP A 70 -2.81 -0.16 -3.91
C ASP A 70 -3.62 -1.22 -4.65
N ASN A 71 -4.20 -2.14 -3.87
CA ASN A 71 -5.18 -3.06 -4.40
C ASN A 71 -6.41 -3.04 -3.50
N GLU A 72 -7.58 -2.99 -4.12
CA GLU A 72 -8.85 -2.93 -3.43
C GLU A 72 -9.76 -4.04 -3.92
N ARG A 73 -10.62 -4.51 -3.01
CA ARG A 73 -11.67 -5.46 -3.38
C ARG A 73 -12.53 -4.83 -4.47
N GLY A 74 -12.68 -5.56 -5.57
CA GLY A 74 -13.49 -5.11 -6.71
C GLY A 74 -12.72 -4.30 -7.74
N LYS A 75 -11.56 -3.72 -7.40
CA LYS A 75 -10.75 -2.93 -8.34
C LYS A 75 -9.45 -3.61 -8.73
N GLY A 76 -8.89 -4.41 -7.83
CA GLY A 76 -7.61 -5.07 -8.08
C GLY A 76 -6.42 -4.12 -7.92
N ASP A 77 -5.31 -4.55 -8.50
CA ASP A 77 -4.05 -3.81 -8.41
C ASP A 77 -4.10 -2.62 -9.35
N HIS A 78 -3.83 -1.43 -8.82
CA HIS A 78 -3.85 -0.21 -9.63
C HIS A 78 -2.88 0.83 -9.07
N CYS A 79 -2.60 1.85 -9.88
CA CYS A 79 -1.77 2.96 -9.46
C CYS A 79 -2.37 4.28 -9.91
N HIS A 80 -2.01 5.33 -9.17
CA HIS A 80 -2.36 6.71 -9.48
C HIS A 80 -1.08 7.49 -9.65
N LEU A 81 -0.90 8.09 -10.80
CA LEU A 81 0.27 8.91 -11.09
C LEU A 81 -0.21 10.25 -11.62
N ASP A 82 0.01 11.32 -10.85
CA ASP A 82 -0.38 12.67 -11.22
C ASP A 82 -1.87 12.77 -11.58
N GLY A 83 -2.71 12.10 -10.80
CA GLY A 83 -4.15 12.13 -10.98
C GLY A 83 -4.69 11.13 -12.00
N VAL A 84 -3.85 10.33 -12.64
CA VAL A 84 -4.29 9.35 -13.63
C VAL A 84 -4.22 7.95 -13.02
N GLU A 85 -5.37 7.27 -13.00
CA GLU A 85 -5.46 5.91 -12.50
C GLU A 85 -5.29 4.91 -13.63
N SER A 86 -4.54 3.84 -13.39
CA SER A 86 -4.34 2.77 -14.36
C SER A 86 -4.09 1.44 -13.64
N PRO A 87 -4.32 0.30 -14.31
CA PRO A 87 -3.96 -0.98 -13.74
C PRO A 87 -2.46 -1.07 -13.44
N TYR A 88 -2.11 -1.76 -12.38
CA TYR A 88 -0.72 -1.99 -12.01
C TYR A 88 -0.43 -3.49 -12.07
N PRO A 89 0.53 -3.93 -12.89
CA PRO A 89 0.86 -5.36 -13.00
C PRO A 89 1.76 -5.78 -11.83
N PHE A 90 1.14 -6.07 -10.70
CA PHE A 90 1.88 -6.52 -9.51
C PHE A 90 2.61 -7.83 -9.80
N THR A 91 3.87 -7.91 -9.43
CA THR A 91 4.69 -9.12 -9.56
C THR A 91 5.20 -9.59 -8.22
N THR A 92 6.03 -8.79 -7.55
CA THR A 92 6.57 -9.09 -6.24
C THR A 92 6.51 -7.86 -5.35
N VAL A 93 6.63 -8.08 -4.03
CA VAL A 93 6.70 -6.97 -3.07
C VAL A 93 7.94 -6.12 -3.34
N GLU A 94 9.06 -6.74 -3.66
CA GLU A 94 10.29 -6.02 -3.97
C GLU A 94 10.10 -5.10 -5.18
N GLN A 95 9.45 -5.60 -6.22
CA GLN A 95 9.21 -4.79 -7.41
C GLN A 95 8.24 -3.65 -7.11
N LEU A 96 7.23 -3.89 -6.28
CA LEU A 96 6.29 -2.85 -5.85
C LEU A 96 7.04 -1.71 -5.16
N VAL A 97 7.94 -2.04 -4.24
CA VAL A 97 8.73 -1.02 -3.52
C VAL A 97 9.59 -0.24 -4.50
N GLU A 98 10.26 -0.93 -5.42
CA GLU A 98 11.11 -0.27 -6.42
C GLU A 98 10.29 0.65 -7.33
N ASP A 99 9.13 0.18 -7.79
CA ASP A 99 8.28 0.98 -8.66
C ASP A 99 7.76 2.22 -7.93
N PHE A 100 7.39 2.06 -6.67
CA PHE A 100 6.93 3.17 -5.85
C PHE A 100 8.03 4.22 -5.66
N ILE A 101 9.22 3.78 -5.26
CA ILE A 101 10.34 4.69 -5.05
C ILE A 101 10.73 5.40 -6.33
N ALA A 102 10.76 4.68 -7.46
CA ALA A 102 11.07 5.28 -8.75
C ALA A 102 10.06 6.36 -9.13
N ALA A 103 8.77 6.09 -8.90
CA ALA A 103 7.72 7.07 -9.21
C ALA A 103 7.84 8.32 -8.32
N VAL A 104 8.18 8.14 -7.05
CA VAL A 104 8.40 9.26 -6.12
C VAL A 104 9.62 10.07 -6.55
N ASP A 105 10.73 9.39 -6.82
CA ASP A 105 11.98 10.07 -7.18
C ASP A 105 11.83 10.89 -8.44
N ALA A 106 11.11 10.39 -9.44
CA ALA A 106 10.86 11.11 -10.67
C ALA A 106 10.15 12.44 -10.41
N ARG A 107 9.34 12.51 -9.37
CA ARG A 107 8.56 13.72 -9.04
C ARG A 107 9.26 14.64 -8.08
N ARG A 108 10.22 14.11 -7.30
CA ARG A 108 10.98 14.93 -6.36
C ARG A 108 12.11 15.68 -7.04
N SER A 109 12.64 15.13 -8.10
CA SER A 109 13.78 15.73 -8.80
C SER A 109 13.39 16.83 -9.78
N SER A 110 12.10 17.08 -9.95
CA SER A 110 11.62 18.14 -10.86
C SER A 110 11.43 19.49 -10.17
#